data_2c2276f088f48249fef403da8d2d897e
#
_entry.id   2c2276f088f48249fef403da8d2d897e
#
_cell.length_a   1.000
_cell.length_b   1.000
_cell.length_c   1.000
_cell.angle_alpha   90.00
_cell.angle_beta   90.00
_cell.angle_gamma   90.00
#
_symmetry.space_group_name_H-M   'P 1'
#
loop_
_entity.id
_entity.type
_entity.pdbx_description
1 polymer ?
#
loop_
_entity_poly.entity_id
_entity_poly.type
_entity_poly.pdbx_seq_one_letter_code
_entity_poly.pdbx_strand_id
1 'polypeptide(L)'
;MNSVRERVLREIVTRLASAIAPTPVLRMPAVPVTREASPALLLFVDGDSITAHANHLVDRLLIVRLAVVARGADAFDVADQVLVAAHAAMLAEPNLGGLAIAVREIDCEWEFDDADAGAVALPARYEIRYRTHAIDLTQTG
;
A
#
# COMPACT_ATOMS: atom_id res chain seq x y z
N MET A 1 20.46 -4.03 -8.92
CA MET A 1 19.04 -4.06 -9.38
C MET A 1 18.14 -4.44 -8.22
N ASN A 2 17.04 -3.75 -8.08
CA ASN A 2 16.11 -4.03 -6.99
C ASN A 2 15.33 -5.33 -7.22
N SER A 3 14.89 -5.93 -6.12
CA SER A 3 14.00 -7.08 -6.18
C SER A 3 12.66 -6.70 -6.84
N VAL A 4 11.96 -7.70 -7.35
CA VAL A 4 10.61 -7.49 -7.92
C VAL A 4 9.69 -6.89 -6.86
N ARG A 5 9.75 -7.38 -5.61
CA ARG A 5 8.97 -6.80 -4.51
C ARG A 5 9.23 -5.30 -4.33
N GLU A 6 10.49 -4.88 -4.32
CA GLU A 6 10.82 -3.47 -4.15
C GLU A 6 10.34 -2.63 -5.33
N ARG A 7 10.43 -3.16 -6.56
CA ARG A 7 9.91 -2.47 -7.73
C ARG A 7 8.38 -2.36 -7.70
N VAL A 8 7.70 -3.39 -7.22
CA VAL A 8 6.24 -3.36 -7.01
C VAL A 8 5.88 -2.24 -6.02
N LEU A 9 6.57 -2.19 -4.87
CA LEU A 9 6.31 -1.18 -3.85
C LEU A 9 6.57 0.24 -4.37
N ARG A 10 7.64 0.45 -5.10
CA ARG A 10 7.96 1.75 -5.71
C ARG A 10 6.92 2.17 -6.74
N GLU A 11 6.43 1.24 -7.54
CA GLU A 11 5.37 1.53 -8.52
C GLU A 11 4.08 1.93 -7.81
N ILE A 12 3.71 1.24 -6.74
CA ILE A 12 2.56 1.59 -5.92
C ILE A 12 2.70 3.00 -5.36
N VAL A 13 3.85 3.34 -4.78
CA VAL A 13 4.10 4.67 -4.24
C VAL A 13 3.94 5.74 -5.33
N THR A 14 4.49 5.51 -6.50
CA THR A 14 4.39 6.44 -7.63
C THR A 14 2.95 6.69 -8.03
N ARG A 15 2.16 5.61 -8.16
CA ARG A 15 0.74 5.71 -8.53
C ARG A 15 -0.09 6.42 -7.47
N LEU A 16 0.13 6.08 -6.22
CA LEU A 16 -0.56 6.72 -5.10
C LEU A 16 -0.20 8.21 -5.01
N ALA A 17 1.07 8.53 -5.09
CA ALA A 17 1.52 9.93 -5.01
C ALA A 17 0.90 10.79 -6.11
N SER A 18 0.78 10.26 -7.32
CA SER A 18 0.14 10.95 -8.43
C SER A 18 -1.36 11.14 -8.19
N ALA A 19 -2.04 10.11 -7.67
CA ALA A 19 -3.49 10.11 -7.51
C ALA A 19 -3.98 11.01 -6.38
N ILE A 20 -3.20 11.13 -5.30
CA ILE A 20 -3.63 11.86 -4.09
C ILE A 20 -2.87 13.18 -3.87
N ALA A 21 -2.05 13.60 -4.85
CA ALA A 21 -1.31 14.86 -4.72
C ALA A 21 -2.27 16.01 -4.35
N PRO A 22 -1.91 16.93 -3.47
CA PRO A 22 -0.61 17.09 -2.80
C PRO A 22 -0.44 16.31 -1.50
N THR A 23 -1.35 15.40 -1.17
CA THR A 23 -1.24 14.57 0.04
C THR A 23 0.00 13.66 -0.06
N PRO A 24 0.89 13.69 0.95
CA PRO A 24 2.10 12.87 0.91
C PRO A 24 1.84 11.39 1.12
N VAL A 25 2.64 10.55 0.48
CA VAL A 25 2.69 9.11 0.69
C VAL A 25 3.97 8.78 1.45
N LEU A 26 3.84 8.14 2.61
CA LEU A 26 4.96 7.81 3.48
C LEU A 26 5.06 6.29 3.62
N ARG A 27 6.21 5.73 3.25
CA ARG A 27 6.47 4.29 3.38
C ARG A 27 7.00 3.98 4.78
N MET A 28 6.25 3.14 5.52
CA MET A 28 6.67 2.62 6.82
C MET A 28 7.40 3.69 7.66
N PRO A 29 6.72 4.83 7.96
CA PRO A 29 7.40 5.94 8.60
C PRO A 29 7.97 5.55 9.96
N ALA A 30 9.22 5.94 10.21
CA ALA A 30 9.92 5.61 11.45
C ALA A 30 9.46 6.49 12.62
N VAL A 31 8.78 7.61 12.33
CA VAL A 31 8.31 8.58 13.31
C VAL A 31 6.82 8.85 13.11
N PRO A 32 6.09 9.20 14.17
CA PRO A 32 4.67 9.55 14.03
C PRO A 32 4.45 10.73 13.07
N VAL A 33 3.33 10.69 12.36
CA VAL A 33 2.93 11.77 11.46
C VAL A 33 2.56 12.99 12.30
N THR A 34 3.17 14.14 12.02
CA THR A 34 2.88 15.38 12.71
C THR A 34 1.58 16.00 12.21
N ARG A 35 1.05 16.99 12.97
CA ARG A 35 -0.16 17.71 12.55
C ARG A 35 0.03 18.45 11.23
N GLU A 36 1.23 19.00 10.99
CA GLU A 36 1.55 19.70 9.75
C GLU A 36 1.57 18.77 8.54
N ALA A 37 1.80 17.48 8.74
CA ALA A 37 1.82 16.47 7.68
C ALA A 37 0.44 15.87 7.42
N SER A 38 -0.60 16.29 8.12
CA SER A 38 -1.97 15.80 7.93
C SER A 38 -2.68 16.57 6.80
N PRO A 39 -3.46 15.92 5.90
CA PRO A 39 -3.59 14.47 5.80
C PRO A 39 -2.33 13.81 5.21
N ALA A 40 -2.17 12.53 5.47
CA ALA A 40 -1.08 11.73 4.89
C ALA A 40 -1.55 10.31 4.65
N LEU A 41 -0.98 9.64 3.66
CA LEU A 41 -1.21 8.23 3.42
C LEU A 41 0.05 7.45 3.82
N LEU A 42 -0.13 6.47 4.70
CA LEU A 42 0.95 5.60 5.17
C LEU A 42 0.84 4.26 4.46
N LEU A 43 1.97 3.75 3.97
CA LEU A 43 2.06 2.45 3.31
C LEU A 43 2.89 1.51 4.18
N PHE A 44 2.28 0.39 4.59
CA PHE A 44 2.94 -0.66 5.37
C PHE A 44 2.93 -1.97 4.60
N VAL A 45 3.95 -2.80 4.84
CA VAL A 45 3.98 -4.19 4.39
C VAL A 45 3.61 -5.06 5.59
N ASP A 46 2.49 -5.76 5.50
CA ASP A 46 2.01 -6.64 6.59
C ASP A 46 2.49 -8.09 6.41
N GLY A 47 2.88 -8.47 5.21
CA GLY A 47 3.37 -9.82 4.96
C GLY A 47 3.79 -10.02 3.52
N ASP A 48 4.60 -11.06 3.31
CA ASP A 48 5.02 -11.53 2.00
C ASP A 48 5.25 -13.02 2.10
N SER A 49 4.35 -13.82 1.54
CA SER A 49 4.36 -15.28 1.67
C SER A 49 4.50 -15.95 0.31
N ILE A 50 5.02 -17.18 0.35
CA ILE A 50 5.11 -18.02 -0.83
C ILE A 50 3.86 -18.87 -0.90
N THR A 51 3.16 -18.84 -2.05
CA THR A 51 1.92 -19.57 -2.25
C THR A 51 2.11 -20.82 -3.11
N ALA A 52 3.11 -20.84 -3.99
CA ALA A 52 3.38 -21.98 -4.83
C ALA A 52 4.82 -21.98 -5.35
N HIS A 53 5.33 -23.18 -5.58
CA HIS A 53 6.58 -23.41 -6.31
C HIS A 53 6.26 -24.23 -7.55
N ALA A 54 6.82 -23.84 -8.69
CA ALA A 54 6.68 -24.59 -9.93
C ALA A 54 7.99 -24.49 -10.70
N ASN A 55 8.72 -25.61 -10.80
CA ASN A 55 10.04 -25.66 -11.40
C ASN A 55 11.00 -24.71 -10.66
N HIS A 56 11.47 -23.65 -11.34
CA HIS A 56 12.36 -22.66 -10.76
C HIS A 56 11.65 -21.30 -10.53
N LEU A 57 10.32 -21.30 -10.55
CA LEU A 57 9.50 -20.11 -10.32
C LEU A 57 8.80 -20.21 -8.98
N VAL A 58 8.61 -19.05 -8.36
CA VAL A 58 7.96 -18.93 -7.04
C VAL A 58 6.84 -17.91 -7.14
N ASP A 59 5.62 -18.33 -6.81
CA ASP A 59 4.49 -17.42 -6.68
C ASP A 59 4.43 -16.88 -5.27
N ARG A 60 4.27 -15.57 -5.15
CA ARG A 60 4.31 -14.84 -3.88
C ARG A 60 3.05 -14.01 -3.70
N LEU A 61 2.72 -13.78 -2.44
CA LEU A 61 1.58 -12.96 -2.03
C LEU A 61 2.08 -11.89 -1.08
N LEU A 62 2.06 -10.65 -1.54
CA LEU A 62 2.45 -9.48 -0.76
C LEU A 62 1.18 -8.83 -0.20
N ILE A 63 1.14 -8.62 1.11
CA ILE A 63 0.05 -7.91 1.76
C ILE A 63 0.54 -6.51 2.10
N VAL A 64 -0.12 -5.51 1.55
CA VAL A 64 0.14 -4.11 1.88
C VAL A 64 -1.07 -3.51 2.58
N ARG A 65 -0.80 -2.61 3.51
CA ARG A 65 -1.82 -1.88 4.23
C ARG A 65 -1.63 -0.38 3.98
N LEU A 66 -2.69 0.26 3.57
CA LEU A 66 -2.76 1.72 3.49
C LEU A 66 -3.47 2.23 4.74
N ALA A 67 -3.00 3.33 5.29
CA ALA A 67 -3.70 4.03 6.35
C ALA A 67 -3.70 5.52 6.01
N VAL A 68 -4.88 6.08 5.79
CA VAL A 68 -5.02 7.52 5.58
C VAL A 68 -5.26 8.16 6.94
N VAL A 69 -4.34 9.02 7.36
CA VAL A 69 -4.44 9.73 8.62
C VAL A 69 -4.81 11.18 8.37
N ALA A 70 -5.74 11.70 9.17
CA ALA A 70 -6.19 13.08 9.09
C ALA A 70 -6.59 13.58 10.48
N ARG A 71 -6.54 14.90 10.66
CA ARG A 71 -6.91 15.56 11.92
C ARG A 71 -7.82 16.73 11.62
N GLY A 72 -8.62 17.13 12.61
CA GLY A 72 -9.49 18.29 12.52
C GLY A 72 -10.97 17.92 12.50
N ALA A 73 -11.82 18.95 12.39
CA ALA A 73 -13.27 18.77 12.46
C ALA A 73 -13.85 17.96 11.31
N ASP A 74 -13.21 18.00 10.14
CA ASP A 74 -13.63 17.30 8.92
C ASP A 74 -12.69 16.14 8.58
N ALA A 75 -11.99 15.59 9.58
CA ALA A 75 -10.97 14.56 9.39
C ALA A 75 -11.51 13.31 8.65
N PHE A 76 -12.72 12.85 8.98
CA PHE A 76 -13.32 11.69 8.33
C PHE A 76 -13.56 11.95 6.85
N ASP A 77 -14.13 13.10 6.49
CA ASP A 77 -14.41 13.44 5.11
C ASP A 77 -13.12 13.58 4.29
N VAL A 78 -12.12 14.23 4.86
CA VAL A 78 -10.82 14.42 4.21
C VAL A 78 -10.14 13.07 4.00
N ALA A 79 -10.08 12.23 5.03
CA ALA A 79 -9.46 10.90 4.93
C ALA A 79 -10.19 10.01 3.95
N ASP A 80 -11.52 10.04 3.95
CA ASP A 80 -12.33 9.23 3.04
C ASP A 80 -12.08 9.59 1.58
N GLN A 81 -12.03 10.88 1.26
CA GLN A 81 -11.74 11.33 -0.11
C GLN A 81 -10.35 10.89 -0.58
N VAL A 82 -9.36 10.97 0.29
CA VAL A 82 -8.02 10.48 -0.04
C VAL A 82 -8.05 8.97 -0.28
N LEU A 83 -8.76 8.22 0.56
CA LEU A 83 -8.86 6.77 0.42
C LEU A 83 -9.56 6.38 -0.89
N VAL A 84 -10.63 7.10 -1.28
CA VAL A 84 -11.33 6.84 -2.54
C VAL A 84 -10.36 6.97 -3.73
N ALA A 85 -9.57 8.03 -3.76
CA ALA A 85 -8.59 8.23 -4.84
C ALA A 85 -7.47 7.20 -4.81
N ALA A 86 -6.98 6.86 -3.61
CA ALA A 86 -5.92 5.85 -3.44
C ALA A 86 -6.42 4.46 -3.88
N HIS A 87 -7.63 4.09 -3.49
CA HIS A 87 -8.22 2.81 -3.88
C HIS A 87 -8.34 2.69 -5.40
N ALA A 88 -8.82 3.72 -6.07
CA ALA A 88 -8.91 3.72 -7.53
C ALA A 88 -7.53 3.55 -8.18
N ALA A 89 -6.50 4.19 -7.62
CA ALA A 89 -5.12 4.07 -8.12
C ALA A 89 -4.56 2.65 -7.93
N MET A 90 -4.87 2.01 -6.79
CA MET A 90 -4.42 0.64 -6.53
C MET A 90 -4.97 -0.36 -7.54
N LEU A 91 -6.19 -0.18 -8.00
CA LEU A 91 -6.90 -1.13 -8.84
C LEU A 91 -6.96 -0.72 -10.32
N ALA A 92 -6.42 0.43 -10.70
CA ALA A 92 -6.49 0.95 -12.06
C ALA A 92 -5.79 0.04 -13.07
N GLU A 93 -4.69 -0.61 -12.66
CA GLU A 93 -3.94 -1.52 -13.52
C GLU A 93 -3.45 -2.69 -12.65
N PRO A 94 -4.23 -3.80 -12.60
CA PRO A 94 -3.98 -4.88 -11.65
C PRO A 94 -2.63 -5.60 -11.80
N ASN A 95 -2.01 -5.51 -12.97
CA ASN A 95 -0.70 -6.14 -13.18
C ASN A 95 0.48 -5.16 -12.94
N LEU A 96 0.20 -3.92 -12.57
CA LEU A 96 1.21 -2.89 -12.27
C LEU A 96 2.26 -2.76 -13.37
N GLY A 97 1.82 -2.73 -14.63
CA GLY A 97 2.73 -2.61 -15.76
C GLY A 97 3.56 -3.86 -16.03
N GLY A 98 3.09 -5.02 -15.60
CA GLY A 98 3.77 -6.31 -15.78
C GLY A 98 4.62 -6.75 -14.58
N LEU A 99 4.71 -5.94 -13.52
CA LEU A 99 5.44 -6.31 -12.31
C LEU A 99 4.68 -7.29 -11.42
N ALA A 100 3.35 -7.29 -11.51
CA ALA A 100 2.49 -8.14 -10.70
C ALA A 100 1.57 -8.97 -11.58
N ILE A 101 1.00 -10.02 -11.00
CA ILE A 101 -0.02 -10.85 -11.64
C ILE A 101 -1.39 -10.24 -11.41
N ALA A 102 -1.68 -9.83 -10.17
CA ALA A 102 -2.97 -9.25 -9.80
C ALA A 102 -2.86 -8.46 -8.52
N VAL A 103 -3.72 -7.46 -8.38
CA VAL A 103 -3.93 -6.68 -7.16
C VAL A 103 -5.40 -6.74 -6.83
N ARG A 104 -5.75 -7.00 -5.57
CA ARG A 104 -7.14 -6.94 -5.10
C ARG A 104 -7.22 -6.48 -3.65
N GLU A 105 -8.32 -5.84 -3.31
CA GLU A 105 -8.61 -5.49 -1.93
C GLU A 105 -9.01 -6.75 -1.16
N ILE A 106 -8.56 -6.88 0.08
CA ILE A 106 -8.90 -8.05 0.91
C ILE A 106 -9.75 -7.70 2.13
N ASP A 107 -9.45 -6.58 2.81
CA ASP A 107 -10.23 -6.18 3.98
C ASP A 107 -9.86 -4.76 4.42
N CYS A 108 -10.56 -4.29 5.48
CA CYS A 108 -10.26 -3.07 6.21
C CYS A 108 -10.26 -3.42 7.69
N GLU A 109 -9.10 -3.73 8.26
CA GLU A 109 -8.97 -3.97 9.69
C GLU A 109 -8.84 -2.64 10.43
N TRP A 110 -9.84 -2.35 11.26
CA TRP A 110 -9.87 -1.12 12.04
C TRP A 110 -9.14 -1.31 13.36
N GLU A 111 -8.19 -0.41 13.63
CA GLU A 111 -7.55 -0.30 14.92
C GLU A 111 -7.94 1.05 15.52
N PHE A 112 -8.38 1.03 16.79
CA PHE A 112 -8.70 2.26 17.51
C PHE A 112 -7.56 2.62 18.44
N ASP A 113 -7.04 3.84 18.29
CA ASP A 113 -6.15 4.44 19.27
C ASP A 113 -6.87 5.65 19.87
N ASP A 114 -7.30 5.51 21.13
CA ASP A 114 -7.98 6.58 21.84
C ASP A 114 -7.03 7.69 22.32
N ALA A 115 -5.74 7.52 22.09
CA ALA A 115 -4.72 8.42 22.63
C ALA A 115 -4.70 9.79 21.96
N ASP A 116 -5.33 9.93 20.78
CA ASP A 116 -5.31 11.17 20.03
C ASP A 116 -6.71 11.55 19.57
N ALA A 117 -7.41 12.28 20.42
CA ALA A 117 -8.75 12.78 20.12
C ALA A 117 -8.71 13.73 18.91
N GLY A 118 -9.60 13.52 17.94
CA GLY A 118 -9.66 14.31 16.72
C GLY A 118 -8.77 13.82 15.60
N ALA A 119 -8.04 12.73 15.80
CA ALA A 119 -7.30 12.04 14.76
C ALA A 119 -8.10 10.85 14.22
N VAL A 120 -8.03 10.65 12.91
CA VAL A 120 -8.69 9.56 12.19
C VAL A 120 -7.65 8.80 11.40
N ALA A 121 -7.73 7.47 11.42
CA ALA A 121 -6.94 6.62 10.53
C ALA A 121 -7.89 5.67 9.82
N LEU A 122 -8.00 5.79 8.49
CA LEU A 122 -8.82 4.92 7.67
C LEU A 122 -7.92 3.87 7.01
N PRO A 123 -8.10 2.57 7.34
CA PRO A 123 -7.27 1.50 6.79
C PRO A 123 -7.88 0.91 5.52
N ALA A 124 -7.01 0.34 4.68
CA ALA A 124 -7.40 -0.58 3.62
C ALA A 124 -6.26 -1.52 3.35
N ARG A 125 -6.54 -2.81 3.17
CA ARG A 125 -5.52 -3.82 2.90
C ARG A 125 -5.72 -4.42 1.52
N TYR A 126 -4.61 -4.68 0.85
CA TYR A 126 -4.59 -5.23 -0.51
C TYR A 126 -3.61 -6.39 -0.56
N GLU A 127 -3.94 -7.39 -1.36
CA GLU A 127 -2.99 -8.43 -1.70
C GLU A 127 -2.49 -8.22 -3.13
N ILE A 128 -1.19 -8.42 -3.31
CA ILE A 128 -0.52 -8.28 -4.59
C ILE A 128 0.15 -9.62 -4.89
N ARG A 129 -0.32 -10.28 -5.94
CA ARG A 129 0.28 -11.54 -6.39
C ARG A 129 1.36 -11.21 -7.39
N TYR A 130 2.55 -11.75 -7.17
CA TYR A 130 3.67 -11.57 -8.08
C TYR A 130 4.51 -12.83 -8.12
N ARG A 131 5.42 -12.89 -9.07
CA ARG A 131 6.24 -14.08 -9.29
C ARG A 131 7.70 -13.68 -9.43
N THR A 132 8.58 -14.53 -8.90
CA THR A 132 10.02 -14.38 -9.08
C THR A 132 10.62 -15.71 -9.48
N HIS A 133 11.86 -15.66 -9.98
CA HIS A 133 12.69 -16.87 -10.03
C HIS A 133 13.04 -17.29 -8.60
N ALA A 134 13.19 -18.60 -8.39
CA ALA A 134 13.49 -19.13 -7.06
C ALA A 134 14.85 -18.66 -6.53
N ILE A 135 15.81 -18.44 -7.41
CA ILE A 135 17.19 -18.08 -7.04
C ILE A 135 17.53 -16.64 -7.35
N ASP A 136 16.63 -15.89 -7.99
CA ASP A 136 16.91 -14.50 -8.36
C ASP A 136 15.67 -13.64 -8.13
N LEU A 137 15.70 -12.85 -7.06
CA LEU A 137 14.58 -11.99 -6.65
C LEU A 137 14.39 -10.79 -7.58
N THR A 138 15.30 -10.55 -8.50
CA THR A 138 15.20 -9.43 -9.47
C THR A 138 14.46 -9.81 -10.74
N GLN A 139 14.19 -11.08 -10.96
CA GLN A 139 13.59 -11.59 -12.19
C GLN A 139 12.13 -11.97 -11.97
N THR A 140 11.25 -11.42 -12.81
CA THR A 140 9.85 -11.86 -12.89
C THR A 140 9.79 -13.22 -13.60
N GLY A 141 8.80 -14.00 -13.26
CA GLY A 141 8.57 -15.29 -13.89
C GLY A 141 8.06 -15.21 -15.32
#